data_f2316cbe885bc4cdd68fccc4de6a5fac
#
_entry.id   f2316cbe885bc4cdd68fccc4de6a5fac
#
_cell.length_a   1.000
_cell.length_b   1.000
_cell.length_c   1.000
_cell.angle_alpha   90.00
_cell.angle_beta   90.00
_cell.angle_gamma   90.00
#
_symmetry.space_group_name_H-M   'P 1'
#
loop_
_entity.id
_entity.type
_entity.pdbx_description
1 polymer ?
#
loop_
_entity_poly.entity_id
_entity_poly.type
_entity_poly.pdbx_seq_one_letter_code
_entity_poly.pdbx_strand_id
1 'polypeptide(L)'
;LPCTIMADGVPVIVELKHENEFKLTVDDLKDKVTEKTKILVMPFPNNPTGSIMTKEDLEPIAKFVEEHDLFVISDEIYSELSYKGDHVSIASLPGMRERTIVINGFSKGFAMTGWRLGYCCGPQVILKQMIKLHQFAIMCAPTNSQYAAIEGLRHCGDQVIEMRKAYNQRRRFLMHEFKRMGLECFEPFGAFYVFPSIKEFNMTSEEFATRLLYEEKVAVVPGTAFGDCGEGFLRISYAYSLEDLKAALERLEHFIEKLRAEQNK
;
A
#
# COMPACT_ATOMS: atom_id res chain seq x y z
N LEU A 1 -9.72 1.38 8.85
CA LEU A 1 -10.77 2.18 9.48
C LEU A 1 -11.89 1.30 10.06
N PRO A 2 -12.60 0.45 9.31
CA PRO A 2 -13.68 -0.38 9.86
C PRO A 2 -13.24 -1.27 11.02
N CYS A 3 -12.09 -1.92 10.94
CA CYS A 3 -11.61 -2.81 12.01
C CYS A 3 -11.36 -2.07 13.32
N THR A 4 -10.91 -0.81 13.28
CA THR A 4 -10.73 0.03 14.46
C THR A 4 -12.08 0.33 15.12
N ILE A 5 -13.08 0.70 14.31
CA ILE A 5 -14.44 0.99 14.79
C ILE A 5 -15.08 -0.27 15.38
N MET A 6 -14.93 -1.43 14.73
CA MET A 6 -15.44 -2.72 15.23
C MET A 6 -14.79 -3.15 16.55
N ALA A 7 -13.60 -2.65 16.85
CA ALA A 7 -12.90 -2.87 18.12
C ALA A 7 -13.17 -1.72 19.15
N ASP A 8 -14.23 -0.94 18.98
CA ASP A 8 -14.58 0.23 19.79
C ASP A 8 -13.48 1.31 19.87
N GLY A 9 -12.55 1.28 18.89
CA GLY A 9 -11.50 2.28 18.78
C GLY A 9 -11.97 3.52 18.01
N VAL A 10 -11.45 4.68 18.36
CA VAL A 10 -11.65 5.93 17.62
C VAL A 10 -10.49 6.09 16.63
N PRO A 11 -10.74 5.95 15.32
CA PRO A 11 -9.70 6.12 14.32
C PRO A 11 -9.38 7.61 14.13
N VAL A 12 -8.09 7.93 14.18
CA VAL A 12 -7.56 9.25 13.84
C VAL A 12 -6.74 9.11 12.56
N ILE A 13 -7.19 9.77 11.51
CA ILE A 13 -6.55 9.65 10.18
C ILE A 13 -5.34 10.58 10.11
N VAL A 14 -4.23 10.01 9.66
CA VAL A 14 -3.02 10.74 9.30
C VAL A 14 -2.92 10.75 7.77
N GLU A 15 -3.04 11.93 7.19
CA GLU A 15 -2.95 12.11 5.74
C GLU A 15 -1.50 12.11 5.30
N LEU A 16 -1.17 11.25 4.34
CA LEU A 16 0.14 11.20 3.72
C LEU A 16 0.15 12.16 2.52
N LYS A 17 1.08 13.11 2.53
CA LYS A 17 1.11 14.19 1.56
C LYS A 17 1.97 13.86 0.34
N HIS A 18 1.51 14.26 -0.83
CA HIS A 18 2.25 14.10 -2.09
C HIS A 18 3.63 14.75 -2.05
N GLU A 19 3.73 15.94 -1.44
CA GLU A 19 4.96 16.71 -1.28
C GLU A 19 6.04 15.97 -0.47
N ASN A 20 5.62 15.04 0.39
CA ASN A 20 6.51 14.17 1.18
C ASN A 20 6.61 12.76 0.61
N GLU A 21 6.40 12.58 -0.69
CA GLU A 21 6.43 11.25 -1.33
C GLU A 21 5.44 10.26 -0.69
N PHE A 22 4.34 10.75 -0.12
CA PHE A 22 3.39 9.98 0.68
C PHE A 22 4.01 9.19 1.84
N LYS A 23 5.12 9.67 2.39
CA LYS A 23 5.76 9.12 3.59
C LYS A 23 5.12 9.67 4.85
N LEU A 24 5.15 8.88 5.90
CA LEU A 24 4.77 9.32 7.24
C LEU A 24 5.95 10.07 7.88
N THR A 25 5.67 11.23 8.49
CA THR A 25 6.65 12.00 9.26
C THR A 25 6.22 12.17 10.71
N VAL A 26 7.15 12.53 11.58
CA VAL A 26 6.84 12.84 12.98
C VAL A 26 5.91 14.05 13.08
N ASP A 27 6.07 15.03 12.20
CA ASP A 27 5.21 16.23 12.20
C ASP A 27 3.75 15.91 11.87
N ASP A 28 3.50 14.89 11.02
CA ASP A 28 2.15 14.41 10.73
C ASP A 28 1.49 13.74 11.96
N LEU A 29 2.28 13.26 12.93
CA LEU A 29 1.80 12.58 14.13
C LEU A 29 1.57 13.52 15.32
N LYS A 30 2.35 14.60 15.45
CA LYS A 30 2.37 15.46 16.64
C LYS A 30 1.00 15.98 17.04
N ASP A 31 0.21 16.44 16.07
CA ASP A 31 -1.11 17.01 16.33
C ASP A 31 -2.23 15.96 16.39
N LYS A 32 -1.91 14.70 16.15
CA LYS A 32 -2.86 13.58 16.10
C LYS A 32 -2.78 12.68 17.32
N VAL A 33 -1.63 12.64 17.99
CA VAL A 33 -1.41 11.80 19.18
C VAL A 33 -1.86 12.51 20.44
N THR A 34 -2.59 11.81 21.28
CA THR A 34 -3.08 12.26 22.58
C THR A 34 -2.81 11.17 23.63
N GLU A 35 -3.06 11.46 24.91
CA GLU A 35 -2.96 10.47 26.00
C GLU A 35 -3.89 9.24 25.81
N LYS A 36 -4.91 9.37 24.96
CA LYS A 36 -5.82 8.26 24.60
C LYS A 36 -5.31 7.42 23.45
N THR A 37 -4.32 7.89 22.71
CA THR A 37 -3.75 7.15 21.59
C THR A 37 -3.01 5.90 22.09
N LYS A 38 -3.26 4.74 21.49
CA LYS A 38 -2.67 3.47 21.90
C LYS A 38 -1.88 2.79 20.78
N ILE A 39 -2.34 2.95 19.54
CA ILE A 39 -1.82 2.20 18.42
C ILE A 39 -1.60 3.11 17.22
N LEU A 40 -0.43 3.00 16.61
CA LEU A 40 -0.13 3.53 15.28
C LEU A 40 -0.22 2.40 14.27
N VAL A 41 -1.00 2.58 13.19
CA VAL A 41 -1.10 1.61 12.09
C VAL A 41 -0.30 2.14 10.91
N MET A 42 0.67 1.36 10.44
CA MET A 42 1.60 1.72 9.37
C MET A 42 1.55 0.68 8.23
N PRO A 43 0.85 0.95 7.12
CA PRO A 43 0.83 0.05 5.96
C PRO A 43 1.89 0.46 4.93
N PHE A 44 3.13 -0.01 5.08
CA PHE A 44 4.23 0.23 4.13
C PHE A 44 4.93 -1.08 3.73
N PRO A 45 5.27 -1.28 2.43
CA PRO A 45 4.97 -0.41 1.26
C PRO A 45 3.48 -0.15 1.09
N ASN A 46 3.13 1.09 0.74
CA ASN A 46 1.78 1.61 0.84
C ASN A 46 0.88 1.23 -0.35
N ASN A 47 -0.35 0.89 -0.07
CA ASN A 47 -1.47 0.87 -0.99
C ASN A 47 -2.42 2.03 -0.60
N PRO A 48 -2.64 3.05 -1.44
CA PRO A 48 -2.57 3.03 -2.91
C PRO A 48 -1.30 3.61 -3.54
N THR A 49 -0.43 4.29 -2.80
CA THR A 49 0.57 5.20 -3.36
C THR A 49 1.84 4.51 -3.87
N GLY A 50 2.15 3.31 -3.36
CA GLY A 50 3.43 2.64 -3.63
C GLY A 50 4.63 3.26 -2.90
N SER A 51 4.38 4.16 -1.95
CA SER A 51 5.42 4.73 -1.08
C SER A 51 6.05 3.67 -0.20
N ILE A 52 7.34 3.85 0.10
CA ILE A 52 8.12 3.03 1.04
C ILE A 52 8.71 3.93 2.12
N MET A 53 9.05 3.32 3.26
CA MET A 53 9.81 3.97 4.33
C MET A 53 11.21 3.37 4.38
N THR A 54 12.25 4.20 4.35
CA THR A 54 13.63 3.78 4.56
C THR A 54 13.95 3.70 6.05
N LYS A 55 15.13 3.20 6.40
CA LYS A 55 15.58 3.17 7.79
C LYS A 55 15.61 4.58 8.40
N GLU A 56 16.12 5.53 7.63
CA GLU A 56 16.24 6.94 8.01
C GLU A 56 14.87 7.58 8.23
N ASP A 57 13.85 7.20 7.44
CA ASP A 57 12.48 7.65 7.61
C ASP A 57 11.85 7.04 8.89
N LEU A 58 12.18 5.79 9.21
CA LEU A 58 11.58 5.04 10.33
C LEU A 58 12.21 5.37 11.69
N GLU A 59 13.50 5.72 11.77
CA GLU A 59 14.18 6.00 13.04
C GLU A 59 13.51 7.12 13.85
N PRO A 60 13.13 8.28 13.28
CA PRO A 60 12.40 9.32 14.00
C PRO A 60 11.01 8.86 14.47
N ILE A 61 10.33 8.05 13.65
CA ILE A 61 9.01 7.49 14.00
C ILE A 61 9.14 6.52 15.18
N ALA A 62 10.14 5.65 15.16
CA ALA A 62 10.38 4.70 16.24
C ALA A 62 10.61 5.41 17.58
N LYS A 63 11.43 6.48 17.58
CA LYS A 63 11.66 7.31 18.76
C LYS A 63 10.38 7.97 19.25
N PHE A 64 9.58 8.54 18.35
CA PHE A 64 8.29 9.14 18.69
C PHE A 64 7.32 8.12 19.31
N VAL A 65 7.26 6.92 18.76
CA VAL A 65 6.45 5.81 19.27
C VAL A 65 6.88 5.39 20.67
N GLU A 66 8.18 5.35 20.94
CA GLU A 66 8.72 5.07 22.29
C GLU A 66 8.36 6.17 23.30
N GLU A 67 8.58 7.44 22.94
CA GLU A 67 8.31 8.60 23.79
C GLU A 67 6.83 8.72 24.19
N HIS A 68 5.90 8.22 23.33
CA HIS A 68 4.46 8.26 23.58
C HIS A 68 3.87 6.93 24.03
N ASP A 69 4.72 5.94 24.32
CA ASP A 69 4.34 4.57 24.72
C ASP A 69 3.25 3.94 23.83
N LEU A 70 3.42 4.06 22.51
CA LEU A 70 2.49 3.51 21.53
C LEU A 70 2.87 2.07 21.14
N PHE A 71 1.86 1.28 20.75
CA PHE A 71 2.05 0.07 19.98
C PHE A 71 1.97 0.37 18.48
N VAL A 72 2.65 -0.44 17.67
CA VAL A 72 2.61 -0.34 16.20
C VAL A 72 2.00 -1.60 15.61
N ILE A 73 1.06 -1.43 14.68
CA ILE A 73 0.66 -2.47 13.73
C ILE A 73 1.29 -2.10 12.40
N SER A 74 2.31 -2.89 12.00
CA SER A 74 3.03 -2.70 10.74
C SER A 74 2.51 -3.70 9.72
N ASP A 75 1.72 -3.24 8.75
CA ASP A 75 1.26 -4.06 7.63
C ASP A 75 2.32 -4.04 6.52
N GLU A 76 3.07 -5.13 6.44
CA GLU A 76 4.22 -5.29 5.55
C GLU A 76 3.92 -6.27 4.40
N ILE A 77 2.64 -6.42 4.03
CA ILE A 77 2.20 -7.38 3.00
C ILE A 77 2.89 -7.21 1.64
N TYR A 78 3.43 -6.04 1.37
CA TYR A 78 4.18 -5.72 0.14
C TYR A 78 5.70 -5.68 0.33
N SER A 79 6.26 -6.13 1.46
CA SER A 79 7.70 -6.09 1.76
C SER A 79 8.58 -6.66 0.63
N GLU A 80 8.21 -7.81 0.06
CA GLU A 80 8.92 -8.46 -1.04
C GLU A 80 8.87 -7.67 -2.36
N LEU A 81 7.97 -6.71 -2.47
CA LEU A 81 7.74 -5.88 -3.66
C LEU A 81 8.29 -4.46 -3.43
N SER A 82 9.48 -4.35 -2.87
CA SER A 82 10.26 -3.12 -2.78
C SER A 82 11.27 -3.05 -3.93
N TYR A 83 11.36 -1.89 -4.59
CA TYR A 83 12.16 -1.70 -5.82
C TYR A 83 13.39 -0.83 -5.60
N LYS A 84 13.51 -0.18 -4.42
CA LYS A 84 14.64 0.65 -4.03
C LYS A 84 15.20 0.15 -2.70
N GLY A 85 16.21 -0.68 -2.78
CA GLY A 85 16.78 -1.35 -1.61
C GLY A 85 15.88 -2.46 -1.05
N ASP A 86 16.30 -3.01 0.08
CA ASP A 86 15.52 -3.99 0.82
C ASP A 86 14.51 -3.29 1.75
N HIS A 87 13.38 -3.94 1.99
CA HIS A 87 12.40 -3.47 2.95
C HIS A 87 12.98 -3.46 4.36
N VAL A 88 12.73 -2.38 5.09
CA VAL A 88 13.09 -2.27 6.52
C VAL A 88 11.82 -2.31 7.36
N SER A 89 11.70 -3.34 8.19
CA SER A 89 10.63 -3.42 9.17
C SER A 89 10.93 -2.50 10.35
N ILE A 90 9.94 -1.71 10.78
CA ILE A 90 10.07 -0.88 12.00
C ILE A 90 10.35 -1.76 13.23
N ALA A 91 9.89 -3.00 13.25
CA ALA A 91 10.14 -3.96 14.34
C ALA A 91 11.62 -4.33 14.48
N SER A 92 12.46 -4.07 13.46
CA SER A 92 13.90 -4.32 13.51
C SER A 92 14.71 -3.21 14.18
N LEU A 93 14.08 -2.05 14.41
CA LEU A 93 14.74 -0.93 15.07
C LEU A 93 14.82 -1.12 16.59
N PRO A 94 15.81 -0.52 17.27
CA PRO A 94 15.93 -0.60 18.73
C PRO A 94 14.63 -0.18 19.43
N GLY A 95 14.21 -0.90 20.47
CA GLY A 95 13.02 -0.60 21.27
C GLY A 95 11.69 -0.95 20.60
N MET A 96 11.68 -1.33 19.32
CA MET A 96 10.44 -1.52 18.56
C MET A 96 9.90 -2.96 18.59
N ARG A 97 10.76 -3.95 18.81
CA ARG A 97 10.36 -5.37 18.78
C ARG A 97 9.25 -5.71 19.79
N GLU A 98 9.33 -5.11 20.98
CA GLU A 98 8.43 -5.38 22.11
C GLU A 98 7.12 -4.64 22.02
N ARG A 99 6.97 -3.74 21.03
CA ARG A 99 5.78 -2.91 20.82
C ARG A 99 5.20 -2.95 19.42
N THR A 100 5.74 -3.81 18.53
CA THR A 100 5.28 -3.93 17.15
C THR A 100 4.65 -5.28 16.86
N ILE A 101 3.48 -5.26 16.20
CA ILE A 101 2.87 -6.41 15.55
C ILE A 101 3.09 -6.24 14.04
N VAL A 102 3.96 -7.06 13.48
CA VAL A 102 4.16 -7.15 12.04
C VAL A 102 3.08 -8.06 11.46
N ILE A 103 2.36 -7.57 10.47
CA ILE A 103 1.40 -8.33 9.66
C ILE A 103 1.99 -8.54 8.28
N ASN A 104 2.02 -9.78 7.81
CA ASN A 104 2.51 -10.11 6.49
C ASN A 104 1.78 -11.37 5.95
N GLY A 105 2.12 -11.82 4.76
CA GLY A 105 1.47 -12.99 4.19
C GLY A 105 1.97 -13.34 2.79
N PHE A 106 1.35 -14.34 2.22
CA PHE A 106 1.79 -14.95 0.96
C PHE A 106 1.04 -14.41 -0.26
N SER A 107 -0.01 -13.61 -0.03
CA SER A 107 -0.91 -13.14 -1.09
C SER A 107 -0.20 -12.34 -2.19
N LYS A 108 0.82 -11.54 -1.83
CA LYS A 108 1.48 -10.59 -2.73
C LYS A 108 2.87 -11.07 -3.14
N GLY A 109 3.79 -11.22 -2.18
CA GLY A 109 5.15 -11.65 -2.46
C GLY A 109 5.26 -13.03 -3.10
N PHE A 110 4.33 -13.94 -2.82
CA PHE A 110 4.28 -15.29 -3.37
C PHE A 110 3.14 -15.53 -4.36
N ALA A 111 2.43 -14.48 -4.78
CA ALA A 111 1.28 -14.57 -5.70
C ALA A 111 0.18 -15.55 -5.24
N MET A 112 0.03 -15.76 -3.93
CA MET A 112 -0.88 -16.74 -3.32
C MET A 112 -2.19 -16.10 -2.83
N THR A 113 -2.77 -15.17 -3.58
CA THR A 113 -3.96 -14.40 -3.17
C THR A 113 -5.15 -15.32 -2.83
N GLY A 114 -5.41 -16.33 -3.67
CA GLY A 114 -6.51 -17.30 -3.49
C GLY A 114 -6.29 -18.31 -2.36
N TRP A 115 -5.07 -18.47 -1.87
CA TRP A 115 -4.74 -19.44 -0.82
C TRP A 115 -5.12 -18.96 0.59
N ARG A 116 -5.48 -17.71 0.74
CA ARG A 116 -6.01 -17.11 1.99
C ARG A 116 -5.10 -17.36 3.20
N LEU A 117 -3.80 -17.10 3.08
CA LEU A 117 -2.82 -17.31 4.15
C LEU A 117 -1.99 -16.05 4.41
N GLY A 118 -1.90 -15.68 5.68
CA GLY A 118 -1.03 -14.66 6.22
C GLY A 118 -0.50 -15.07 7.58
N TYR A 119 0.36 -14.25 8.13
CA TYR A 119 0.92 -14.45 9.46
C TYR A 119 1.15 -13.10 10.14
N CYS A 120 1.30 -13.14 11.46
CA CYS A 120 1.75 -12.00 12.23
C CYS A 120 2.87 -12.42 13.20
N CYS A 121 3.76 -11.48 13.47
CA CYS A 121 4.86 -11.62 14.41
C CYS A 121 4.81 -10.46 15.42
N GLY A 122 5.06 -10.73 16.69
CA GLY A 122 5.04 -9.68 17.71
C GLY A 122 5.21 -10.21 19.13
N PRO A 123 4.98 -9.35 20.15
CA PRO A 123 5.10 -9.74 21.54
C PRO A 123 4.17 -10.88 21.92
N GLN A 124 4.73 -11.88 22.60
CA GLN A 124 3.99 -13.10 22.97
C GLN A 124 2.71 -12.81 23.77
N VAL A 125 2.73 -11.79 24.62
CA VAL A 125 1.57 -11.42 25.44
C VAL A 125 0.37 -11.01 24.60
N ILE A 126 0.60 -10.29 23.49
CA ILE A 126 -0.42 -9.86 22.54
C ILE A 126 -0.85 -11.05 21.67
N LEU A 127 0.14 -11.76 21.08
CA LEU A 127 -0.14 -12.90 20.21
C LEU A 127 -0.99 -13.99 20.89
N LYS A 128 -0.79 -14.23 22.20
CA LYS A 128 -1.63 -15.15 22.97
C LYS A 128 -3.10 -14.74 22.96
N GLN A 129 -3.42 -13.46 23.02
CA GLN A 129 -4.82 -13.00 22.96
C GLN A 129 -5.36 -13.05 21.53
N MET A 130 -4.54 -12.70 20.54
CA MET A 130 -4.92 -12.83 19.12
C MET A 130 -5.24 -14.28 18.76
N ILE A 131 -4.46 -15.25 19.22
CA ILE A 131 -4.70 -16.69 19.00
C ILE A 131 -6.05 -17.11 19.57
N LYS A 132 -6.43 -16.64 20.76
CA LYS A 132 -7.76 -16.95 21.33
C LYS A 132 -8.88 -16.48 20.43
N LEU A 133 -8.84 -15.23 19.96
CA LEU A 133 -9.84 -14.69 19.05
C LEU A 133 -9.86 -15.45 17.72
N HIS A 134 -8.68 -15.72 17.16
CA HIS A 134 -8.53 -16.46 15.92
C HIS A 134 -9.13 -17.87 15.99
N GLN A 135 -8.92 -18.59 17.10
CA GLN A 135 -9.48 -19.93 17.31
C GLN A 135 -11.02 -19.94 17.29
N PHE A 136 -11.65 -18.91 17.86
CA PHE A 136 -13.11 -18.81 17.86
C PHE A 136 -13.67 -18.29 16.54
N ALA A 137 -12.93 -17.42 15.81
CA ALA A 137 -13.41 -16.83 14.57
C ALA A 137 -13.24 -17.76 13.36
N ILE A 138 -12.09 -18.43 13.23
CA ILE A 138 -11.69 -19.17 12.01
C ILE A 138 -11.18 -20.59 12.34
N MET A 139 -10.77 -20.85 13.58
CA MET A 139 -10.12 -22.06 14.06
C MET A 139 -8.64 -22.14 13.60
N CYS A 140 -8.38 -22.27 12.28
CA CYS A 140 -7.04 -22.25 11.70
C CYS A 140 -7.08 -21.84 10.23
N ALA A 141 -5.93 -21.44 9.68
CA ALA A 141 -5.78 -21.28 8.25
C ALA A 141 -5.88 -22.64 7.51
N PRO A 142 -6.30 -22.68 6.23
CA PRO A 142 -6.40 -23.94 5.48
C PRO A 142 -5.09 -24.72 5.48
N THR A 143 -5.14 -26.00 5.81
CA THR A 143 -3.93 -26.85 5.97
C THR A 143 -3.11 -26.95 4.68
N ASN A 144 -3.77 -27.11 3.54
CA ASN A 144 -3.11 -27.13 2.22
C ASN A 144 -2.36 -25.83 1.94
N SER A 145 -2.90 -24.67 2.34
CA SER A 145 -2.24 -23.38 2.19
C SER A 145 -0.99 -23.28 3.07
N GLN A 146 -1.04 -23.84 4.29
CA GLN A 146 0.12 -23.86 5.17
C GLN A 146 1.27 -24.69 4.58
N TYR A 147 0.99 -25.87 4.03
CA TYR A 147 2.00 -26.69 3.34
C TYR A 147 2.54 -26.00 2.08
N ALA A 148 1.69 -25.37 1.29
CA ALA A 148 2.11 -24.59 0.12
C ALA A 148 3.03 -23.42 0.51
N ALA A 149 2.73 -22.75 1.62
CA ALA A 149 3.58 -21.66 2.13
C ALA A 149 4.95 -22.16 2.62
N ILE A 150 4.99 -23.32 3.28
CA ILE A 150 6.25 -23.95 3.69
C ILE A 150 7.13 -24.25 2.47
N GLU A 151 6.53 -24.80 1.42
CA GLU A 151 7.21 -25.06 0.16
C GLU A 151 7.70 -23.75 -0.51
N GLY A 152 6.81 -22.74 -0.57
CA GLY A 152 7.14 -21.42 -1.09
C GLY A 152 8.33 -20.78 -0.39
N LEU A 153 8.35 -20.79 0.95
CA LEU A 153 9.44 -20.23 1.74
C LEU A 153 10.77 -20.98 1.55
N ARG A 154 10.71 -22.30 1.35
CA ARG A 154 11.91 -23.12 1.21
C ARG A 154 12.52 -23.08 -0.18
N HIS A 155 11.69 -22.95 -1.22
CA HIS A 155 12.13 -23.26 -2.59
C HIS A 155 11.75 -22.21 -3.66
N CYS A 156 10.94 -21.19 -3.34
CA CYS A 156 10.45 -20.23 -4.34
C CYS A 156 11.06 -18.82 -4.21
N GLY A 157 12.22 -18.66 -3.56
CA GLY A 157 12.87 -17.35 -3.43
C GLY A 157 13.24 -16.71 -4.76
N ASP A 158 13.76 -17.51 -5.70
CA ASP A 158 14.14 -17.03 -7.04
C ASP A 158 12.92 -16.53 -7.82
N GLN A 159 11.77 -17.22 -7.72
CA GLN A 159 10.53 -16.83 -8.39
C GLN A 159 10.00 -15.50 -7.82
N VAL A 160 10.13 -15.26 -6.52
CA VAL A 160 9.79 -13.96 -5.90
C VAL A 160 10.66 -12.85 -6.48
N ILE A 161 11.98 -13.09 -6.61
CA ILE A 161 12.92 -12.13 -7.20
C ILE A 161 12.58 -11.85 -8.66
N GLU A 162 12.28 -12.87 -9.46
CA GLU A 162 11.88 -12.71 -10.87
C GLU A 162 10.58 -11.91 -11.00
N MET A 163 9.59 -12.22 -10.19
CA MET A 163 8.32 -11.50 -10.16
C MET A 163 8.53 -10.02 -9.78
N ARG A 164 9.36 -9.73 -8.76
CA ARG A 164 9.73 -8.37 -8.38
C ARG A 164 10.40 -7.61 -9.53
N LYS A 165 11.31 -8.25 -10.28
CA LYS A 165 11.94 -7.65 -11.47
C LYS A 165 10.90 -7.34 -12.56
N ALA A 166 9.98 -8.26 -12.83
CA ALA A 166 8.90 -8.05 -13.80
C ALA A 166 7.97 -6.89 -13.41
N TYR A 167 7.60 -6.77 -12.13
CA TYR A 167 6.83 -5.63 -11.63
C TYR A 167 7.61 -4.32 -11.75
N ASN A 168 8.90 -4.31 -11.45
CA ASN A 168 9.72 -3.10 -11.60
C ASN A 168 9.85 -2.65 -13.06
N GLN A 169 9.89 -3.57 -14.03
CA GLN A 169 9.85 -3.24 -15.45
C GLN A 169 8.53 -2.56 -15.83
N ARG A 170 7.39 -3.09 -15.38
CA ARG A 170 6.06 -2.52 -15.60
C ARG A 170 5.93 -1.15 -14.95
N ARG A 171 6.39 -1.00 -13.71
CA ARG A 171 6.44 0.27 -13.00
C ARG A 171 7.19 1.35 -13.82
N ARG A 172 8.42 1.03 -14.24
CA ARG A 172 9.24 1.95 -15.06
C ARG A 172 8.58 2.30 -16.38
N PHE A 173 7.90 1.35 -17.00
CA PHE A 173 7.14 1.57 -18.22
C PHE A 173 5.99 2.57 -17.97
N LEU A 174 5.17 2.37 -16.94
CA LEU A 174 4.10 3.30 -16.62
C LEU A 174 4.63 4.72 -16.32
N MET A 175 5.69 4.83 -15.52
CA MET A 175 6.29 6.12 -15.20
C MET A 175 6.81 6.84 -16.44
N HIS A 176 7.39 6.12 -17.40
CA HIS A 176 7.81 6.67 -18.68
C HIS A 176 6.62 7.22 -19.48
N GLU A 177 5.55 6.43 -19.57
CA GLU A 177 4.34 6.83 -20.32
C GLU A 177 3.61 7.99 -19.66
N PHE A 178 3.46 8.01 -18.34
CA PHE A 178 2.87 9.17 -17.64
C PHE A 178 3.66 10.45 -17.88
N LYS A 179 4.99 10.38 -17.82
CA LYS A 179 5.84 11.52 -18.15
C LYS A 179 5.64 11.98 -19.60
N ARG A 180 5.52 11.06 -20.55
CA ARG A 180 5.26 11.35 -21.97
C ARG A 180 3.90 12.02 -22.17
N MET A 181 2.86 11.54 -21.48
CA MET A 181 1.52 12.13 -21.50
C MET A 181 1.41 13.46 -20.73
N GLY A 182 2.45 13.84 -19.97
CA GLY A 182 2.38 14.98 -19.07
C GLY A 182 1.47 14.79 -17.85
N LEU A 183 1.20 13.55 -17.47
CA LEU A 183 0.39 13.21 -16.28
C LEU A 183 1.31 13.13 -15.06
N GLU A 184 1.05 13.98 -14.07
CA GLU A 184 1.82 14.00 -12.82
C GLU A 184 1.60 12.72 -12.02
N CYS A 185 2.70 12.07 -11.63
CA CYS A 185 2.65 10.88 -10.78
C CYS A 185 3.89 10.79 -9.90
N PHE A 186 3.70 10.59 -8.62
CA PHE A 186 4.77 10.19 -7.70
C PHE A 186 5.39 8.86 -8.18
N GLU A 187 6.72 8.75 -8.14
CA GLU A 187 7.40 7.52 -8.50
C GLU A 187 7.35 6.49 -7.36
N PRO A 188 6.51 5.44 -7.45
CA PRO A 188 6.36 4.45 -6.38
C PRO A 188 7.57 3.50 -6.36
N PHE A 189 8.05 3.19 -5.15
CA PHE A 189 9.14 2.22 -4.99
C PHE A 189 8.70 0.94 -4.27
N GLY A 190 7.39 0.77 -4.04
CA GLY A 190 6.81 -0.42 -3.43
C GLY A 190 5.46 -0.82 -4.02
N ALA A 191 4.97 -1.99 -3.63
CA ALA A 191 3.72 -2.59 -4.09
C ALA A 191 3.65 -2.76 -5.63
N PHE A 192 2.46 -2.71 -6.22
CA PHE A 192 2.25 -2.76 -7.67
C PHE A 192 1.17 -1.76 -8.11
N TYR A 193 1.22 -0.55 -7.55
CA TYR A 193 0.29 0.55 -7.84
C TYR A 193 1.04 1.81 -8.21
N VAL A 194 0.41 2.61 -9.07
CA VAL A 194 0.74 4.01 -9.31
C VAL A 194 -0.45 4.87 -8.89
N PHE A 195 -0.17 6.11 -8.47
CA PHE A 195 -1.18 7.02 -7.94
C PHE A 195 -1.08 8.39 -8.61
N PRO A 196 -1.39 8.46 -9.95
CA PRO A 196 -1.31 9.70 -10.71
C PRO A 196 -2.34 10.73 -10.25
N SER A 197 -1.94 12.00 -10.32
CA SER A 197 -2.80 13.16 -10.08
C SER A 197 -3.65 13.48 -11.31
N ILE A 198 -4.94 13.76 -11.07
CA ILE A 198 -5.87 14.22 -12.10
C ILE A 198 -6.37 15.64 -11.84
N LYS A 199 -5.72 16.35 -10.92
CA LYS A 199 -6.13 17.71 -10.49
C LYS A 199 -6.21 18.71 -11.63
N GLU A 200 -5.39 18.53 -12.68
CA GLU A 200 -5.39 19.38 -13.88
C GLU A 200 -6.73 19.38 -14.61
N PHE A 201 -7.54 18.32 -14.48
CA PHE A 201 -8.79 18.17 -15.23
C PHE A 201 -10.00 18.81 -14.55
N ASN A 202 -9.86 19.33 -13.33
CA ASN A 202 -10.94 19.95 -12.55
C ASN A 202 -12.20 19.04 -12.43
N MET A 203 -11.96 17.74 -12.30
CA MET A 203 -13.00 16.72 -12.13
C MET A 203 -12.78 16.00 -10.80
N THR A 204 -13.84 15.46 -10.23
CA THR A 204 -13.69 14.53 -9.11
C THR A 204 -13.07 13.22 -9.55
N SER A 205 -12.36 12.53 -8.63
CA SER A 205 -11.76 11.22 -8.89
C SER A 205 -12.78 10.19 -9.35
N GLU A 206 -14.01 10.25 -8.81
CA GLU A 206 -15.09 9.34 -9.16
C GLU A 206 -15.63 9.65 -10.57
N GLU A 207 -15.83 10.93 -10.90
CA GLU A 207 -16.26 11.34 -12.23
C GLU A 207 -15.26 10.94 -13.31
N PHE A 208 -13.96 11.21 -13.06
CA PHE A 208 -12.91 10.81 -13.99
C PHE A 208 -12.87 9.30 -14.21
N ALA A 209 -12.89 8.50 -13.12
CA ALA A 209 -12.85 7.05 -13.19
C ALA A 209 -14.09 6.49 -13.91
N THR A 210 -15.26 7.08 -13.66
CA THR A 210 -16.52 6.68 -14.30
C THR A 210 -16.50 6.99 -15.79
N ARG A 211 -16.12 8.20 -16.19
CA ARG A 211 -16.02 8.58 -17.61
C ARG A 211 -15.00 7.71 -18.34
N LEU A 212 -13.80 7.51 -17.78
CA LEU A 212 -12.77 6.65 -18.35
C LEU A 212 -13.29 5.22 -18.58
N LEU A 213 -14.04 4.68 -17.62
CA LEU A 213 -14.64 3.35 -17.75
C LEU A 213 -15.66 3.27 -18.90
N TYR A 214 -16.58 4.24 -18.98
CA TYR A 214 -17.65 4.18 -19.98
C TYR A 214 -17.19 4.60 -21.38
N GLU A 215 -16.29 5.57 -21.48
CA GLU A 215 -15.82 6.09 -22.78
C GLU A 215 -14.71 5.21 -23.35
N GLU A 216 -13.73 4.80 -22.56
CA GLU A 216 -12.51 4.12 -23.03
C GLU A 216 -12.40 2.65 -22.57
N LYS A 217 -13.34 2.16 -21.75
CA LYS A 217 -13.33 0.78 -21.22
C LYS A 217 -12.08 0.46 -20.38
N VAL A 218 -11.56 1.46 -19.67
CA VAL A 218 -10.44 1.30 -18.72
C VAL A 218 -10.98 1.51 -17.31
N ALA A 219 -10.82 0.50 -16.44
CA ALA A 219 -11.23 0.55 -15.06
C ALA A 219 -10.05 0.95 -14.17
N VAL A 220 -10.24 1.99 -13.38
CA VAL A 220 -9.30 2.47 -12.35
C VAL A 220 -10.05 2.67 -11.04
N VAL A 221 -9.33 2.83 -9.94
CA VAL A 221 -9.96 3.08 -8.64
C VAL A 221 -9.82 4.57 -8.30
N PRO A 222 -10.93 5.28 -8.03
CA PRO A 222 -10.84 6.67 -7.59
C PRO A 222 -10.09 6.76 -6.25
N GLY A 223 -9.29 7.82 -6.09
CA GLY A 223 -8.46 7.98 -4.89
C GLY A 223 -9.28 8.09 -3.60
N THR A 224 -10.50 8.61 -3.68
CA THR A 224 -11.45 8.70 -2.56
C THR A 224 -11.82 7.35 -1.95
N ALA A 225 -11.65 6.24 -2.66
CA ALA A 225 -11.79 4.89 -2.10
C ALA A 225 -10.79 4.59 -0.96
N PHE A 226 -9.73 5.39 -0.82
CA PHE A 226 -8.69 5.27 0.20
C PHE A 226 -8.77 6.36 1.28
N GLY A 227 -9.78 7.20 1.23
CA GLY A 227 -10.04 8.32 2.12
C GLY A 227 -10.19 9.64 1.37
N ASP A 228 -10.76 10.65 2.03
CA ASP A 228 -11.07 11.95 1.41
C ASP A 228 -9.81 12.65 0.87
N CYS A 229 -8.66 12.44 1.51
CA CYS A 229 -7.36 12.96 1.05
C CYS A 229 -6.89 12.38 -0.28
N GLY A 230 -7.50 11.30 -0.75
CA GLY A 230 -7.25 10.72 -2.07
C GLY A 230 -7.98 11.42 -3.22
N GLU A 231 -8.80 12.46 -2.94
CA GLU A 231 -9.45 13.25 -4.00
C GLU A 231 -8.41 13.91 -4.91
N GLY A 232 -8.67 13.88 -6.21
CA GLY A 232 -7.75 14.37 -7.24
C GLY A 232 -6.67 13.37 -7.65
N PHE A 233 -6.78 12.11 -7.22
CA PHE A 233 -5.87 11.02 -7.59
C PHE A 233 -6.63 9.78 -8.08
N LEU A 234 -5.92 8.89 -8.79
CA LEU A 234 -6.42 7.59 -9.21
C LEU A 234 -5.44 6.51 -8.81
N ARG A 235 -5.92 5.35 -8.34
CA ARG A 235 -5.06 4.17 -8.22
C ARG A 235 -5.14 3.30 -9.46
N ILE A 236 -4.00 3.05 -10.08
CA ILE A 236 -3.84 2.14 -11.21
C ILE A 236 -2.94 0.97 -10.78
N SER A 237 -3.39 -0.26 -10.99
CA SER A 237 -2.59 -1.46 -10.75
C SER A 237 -1.78 -1.82 -12.00
N TYR A 238 -0.50 -2.16 -11.82
CA TYR A 238 0.32 -2.71 -12.91
C TYR A 238 0.57 -4.23 -12.76
N ALA A 239 -0.28 -4.90 -12.00
CA ALA A 239 -0.28 -6.37 -11.89
C ALA A 239 -0.98 -7.05 -13.08
N TYR A 240 -0.69 -6.56 -14.29
CA TYR A 240 -1.21 -7.04 -15.58
C TYR A 240 -0.07 -7.32 -16.55
N SER A 241 -0.35 -7.90 -17.71
CA SER A 241 0.65 -8.07 -18.76
C SER A 241 1.11 -6.71 -19.32
N LEU A 242 2.29 -6.65 -19.92
CA LEU A 242 2.74 -5.42 -20.60
C LEU A 242 1.84 -5.06 -21.79
N GLU A 243 1.26 -6.05 -22.44
CA GLU A 243 0.32 -5.89 -23.56
C GLU A 243 -0.96 -5.21 -23.08
N ASP A 244 -1.58 -5.71 -22.01
CA ASP A 244 -2.77 -5.10 -21.40
C ASP A 244 -2.48 -3.67 -20.90
N LEU A 245 -1.33 -3.45 -20.28
CA LEU A 245 -0.92 -2.13 -19.81
C LEU A 245 -0.74 -1.13 -20.96
N LYS A 246 -0.15 -1.55 -22.09
CA LYS A 246 -0.03 -0.71 -23.28
C LYS A 246 -1.41 -0.31 -23.80
N ALA A 247 -2.29 -1.29 -24.01
CA ALA A 247 -3.65 -1.03 -24.49
C ALA A 247 -4.44 -0.10 -23.56
N ALA A 248 -4.28 -0.27 -22.22
CA ALA A 248 -4.93 0.61 -21.25
C ALA A 248 -4.35 2.04 -21.28
N LEU A 249 -3.03 2.18 -21.44
CA LEU A 249 -2.38 3.49 -21.49
C LEU A 249 -2.69 4.26 -22.78
N GLU A 250 -2.76 3.59 -23.93
CA GLU A 250 -3.20 4.20 -25.20
C GLU A 250 -4.62 4.78 -25.08
N ARG A 251 -5.53 4.06 -24.43
CA ARG A 251 -6.89 4.53 -24.17
C ARG A 251 -6.93 5.68 -23.15
N LEU A 252 -6.11 5.60 -22.09
CA LEU A 252 -5.98 6.67 -21.11
C LEU A 252 -5.45 7.95 -21.77
N GLU A 253 -4.45 7.84 -22.64
CA GLU A 253 -3.91 8.96 -23.40
C GLU A 253 -4.96 9.63 -24.26
N HIS A 254 -5.70 8.85 -25.06
CA HIS A 254 -6.80 9.37 -25.87
C HIS A 254 -7.85 10.12 -25.01
N PHE A 255 -8.17 9.57 -23.83
CA PHE A 255 -9.11 10.22 -22.91
C PHE A 255 -8.56 11.54 -22.37
N ILE A 256 -7.29 11.59 -21.96
CA ILE A 256 -6.60 12.80 -21.46
C ILE A 256 -6.57 13.88 -22.53
N GLU A 257 -6.21 13.55 -23.76
CA GLU A 257 -6.18 14.48 -24.89
C GLU A 257 -7.57 15.08 -25.17
N LYS A 258 -8.62 14.24 -25.11
CA LYS A 258 -10.00 14.69 -25.23
C LYS A 258 -10.38 15.68 -24.13
N LEU A 259 -10.05 15.38 -22.86
CA LEU A 259 -10.35 16.27 -21.73
C LEU A 259 -9.62 17.62 -21.87
N ARG A 260 -8.33 17.61 -22.25
CA ARG A 260 -7.57 18.84 -22.51
C ARG A 260 -8.18 19.67 -23.65
N ALA A 261 -8.69 19.01 -24.69
CA ALA A 261 -9.38 19.70 -25.78
C ALA A 261 -10.77 20.26 -25.35
N GLU A 262 -11.46 19.63 -24.42
CA GLU A 262 -12.70 20.13 -23.82
C GLU A 262 -12.47 21.39 -22.97
N GLN A 263 -11.36 21.46 -22.22
CA GLN A 263 -10.99 22.61 -21.38
C GLN A 263 -10.54 23.86 -22.17
N ASN A 264 -10.07 23.67 -23.40
CA ASN A 264 -9.61 24.77 -24.27
C ASN A 264 -10.71 25.37 -25.14
N LYS A 265 -11.96 24.97 -24.98
CA LYS A 265 -13.16 25.50 -25.66
C LYS A 265 -13.93 26.48 -24.79
#